data_4c88b67edd722152db17909daf3f46a2
#
_entry.id   4c88b67edd722152db17909daf3f46a2
#
_cell.length_a   1.000
_cell.length_b   1.000
_cell.length_c   1.000
_cell.angle_alpha   90.00
_cell.angle_beta   90.00
_cell.angle_gamma   90.00
#
_symmetry.space_group_name_H-M   'P 1'
#
loop_
_entity.id
_entity.type
_entity.pdbx_description
1 polymer ?
#
loop_
_entity_poly.entity_id
_entity_poly.type
_entity_poly.pdbx_seq_one_letter_code
_entity_poly.pdbx_strand_id
1 'polypeptide(L)'
;YRTIFPSHLSLSILVNAPTLLSRGELQLLYYLNTGKFEEGGKVIESIEVELRRLEQQLPTSELLSIYYNISVIYFFSEDYTNTLLWLNEILAHPRTDVRRDIQQFAKILQFIIHYELDNEHILENLYRSVYRSMKKEEQLHEFEEIVLNYIRQLLVVNPFDKEALHTCYNEFGEAISAMQAKPDYIHILGSQETIMWVVSKLQETSIGAIYRKVIGVGK
;
A
#
# COMPACT_ATOMS: atom_id res chain seq x y z
N TYR A 1 -3.16 -3.57 22.92
CA TYR A 1 -2.57 -3.79 21.60
C TYR A 1 -3.71 -4.01 20.61
N ARG A 2 -4.16 -2.93 19.94
CA ARG A 2 -5.17 -3.01 18.88
C ARG A 2 -4.47 -3.43 17.60
N THR A 3 -5.03 -4.37 16.89
CA THR A 3 -4.65 -4.83 15.56
C THR A 3 -4.33 -3.64 14.66
N ILE A 4 -3.10 -3.59 14.15
CA ILE A 4 -2.58 -2.48 13.31
C ILE A 4 -3.28 -2.46 11.95
N PHE A 5 -3.81 -3.59 11.52
CA PHE A 5 -4.70 -3.66 10.36
C PHE A 5 -6.15 -3.61 10.81
N PRO A 6 -6.96 -2.72 10.21
CA PRO A 6 -8.37 -2.71 10.48
C PRO A 6 -8.96 -4.06 10.10
N SER A 7 -9.80 -4.59 10.97
CA SER A 7 -10.58 -5.83 10.82
C SER A 7 -11.62 -5.76 9.69
N HIS A 8 -11.33 -5.04 8.60
CA HIS A 8 -12.21 -4.94 7.42
C HIS A 8 -12.14 -6.18 6.53
N LEU A 9 -11.21 -7.09 6.84
CA LEU A 9 -11.22 -8.42 6.25
C LEU A 9 -12.26 -9.23 7.00
N SER A 10 -13.51 -9.13 6.54
CA SER A 10 -14.60 -9.88 7.13
C SER A 10 -14.34 -11.38 6.96
N LEU A 11 -14.35 -12.07 8.07
CA LEU A 11 -14.42 -13.54 8.15
C LEU A 11 -15.59 -14.16 7.34
N SER A 12 -16.46 -13.34 6.74
CA SER A 12 -17.54 -13.76 5.87
C SER A 12 -17.11 -14.44 4.57
N ILE A 13 -15.85 -14.25 4.15
CA ILE A 13 -15.28 -14.86 2.94
C ILE A 13 -15.07 -16.38 3.11
N LEU A 14 -14.92 -16.87 4.33
CA LEU A 14 -14.60 -18.26 4.62
C LEU A 14 -15.69 -19.28 4.31
N VAL A 15 -16.92 -18.84 4.01
CA VAL A 15 -18.06 -19.78 3.90
C VAL A 15 -18.31 -20.26 2.47
N ASN A 16 -17.87 -19.55 1.42
CA ASN A 16 -18.25 -19.83 0.04
C ASN A 16 -17.11 -19.94 -0.99
N ALA A 17 -15.85 -19.70 -0.60
CA ALA A 17 -14.73 -19.83 -1.54
C ALA A 17 -14.19 -21.26 -1.63
N PRO A 18 -13.64 -21.70 -2.78
CA PRO A 18 -12.94 -22.96 -2.89
C PRO A 18 -11.85 -23.05 -1.82
N THR A 19 -11.75 -24.19 -1.17
CA THR A 19 -10.91 -24.41 0.02
C THR A 19 -9.44 -23.97 -0.12
N LEU A 20 -8.89 -24.02 -1.33
CA LEU A 20 -7.50 -23.62 -1.59
C LEU A 20 -7.33 -22.10 -1.54
N LEU A 21 -8.25 -21.33 -2.11
CA LEU A 21 -8.18 -19.87 -2.12
C LEU A 21 -8.40 -19.32 -0.72
N SER A 22 -9.41 -19.81 0.02
CA SER A 22 -9.64 -19.42 1.43
C SER A 22 -8.44 -19.72 2.31
N ARG A 23 -7.75 -20.84 2.06
CA ARG A 23 -6.52 -21.18 2.76
C ARG A 23 -5.37 -20.21 2.40
N GLY A 24 -5.25 -19.87 1.12
CA GLY A 24 -4.28 -18.88 0.63
C GLY A 24 -4.48 -17.50 1.26
N GLU A 25 -5.72 -17.01 1.31
CA GLU A 25 -6.04 -15.72 1.95
C GLU A 25 -5.69 -15.71 3.44
N LEU A 26 -6.02 -16.78 4.16
CA LEU A 26 -5.63 -16.90 5.57
C LEU A 26 -4.11 -16.90 5.76
N GLN A 27 -3.37 -17.51 4.84
CA GLN A 27 -1.92 -17.48 4.85
C GLN A 27 -1.38 -16.07 4.56
N LEU A 28 -1.93 -15.35 3.57
CA LEU A 28 -1.55 -13.96 3.29
C LEU A 28 -1.77 -13.08 4.52
N LEU A 29 -2.94 -13.19 5.15
CA LEU A 29 -3.25 -12.46 6.39
C LEU A 29 -2.30 -12.81 7.53
N TYR A 30 -1.94 -14.09 7.67
CA TYR A 30 -0.97 -14.52 8.65
C TYR A 30 0.40 -13.85 8.41
N TYR A 31 0.90 -13.85 7.18
CA TYR A 31 2.19 -13.24 6.84
C TYR A 31 2.17 -11.72 7.00
N LEU A 32 1.07 -11.06 6.62
CA LEU A 32 0.87 -9.64 6.88
C LEU A 32 0.91 -9.33 8.38
N ASN A 33 0.17 -10.09 9.19
CA ASN A 33 0.11 -9.83 10.64
C ASN A 33 1.38 -10.22 11.41
N THR A 34 2.22 -11.07 10.85
CA THR A 34 3.47 -11.52 11.48
C THR A 34 4.72 -10.88 10.92
N GLY A 35 4.60 -10.05 9.87
CA GLY A 35 5.74 -9.39 9.22
C GLY A 35 6.69 -10.33 8.47
N LYS A 36 6.21 -11.53 8.10
CA LYS A 36 6.99 -12.54 7.37
C LYS A 36 6.74 -12.42 5.87
N PHE A 37 7.14 -11.27 5.32
CA PHE A 37 6.78 -10.89 3.95
C PHE A 37 7.46 -11.75 2.88
N GLU A 38 8.71 -12.15 3.11
CA GLU A 38 9.47 -13.00 2.17
C GLU A 38 8.84 -14.39 2.04
N GLU A 39 8.34 -14.96 3.14
CA GLU A 39 7.58 -16.22 3.10
C GLU A 39 6.20 -16.02 2.48
N GLY A 40 5.59 -14.85 2.70
CA GLY A 40 4.34 -14.46 2.05
C GLY A 40 4.45 -14.45 0.54
N GLY A 41 5.55 -13.93 -0.02
CA GLY A 41 5.84 -13.94 -1.45
C GLY A 41 5.81 -15.35 -2.05
N LYS A 42 6.44 -16.33 -1.38
CA LYS A 42 6.44 -17.74 -1.83
C LYS A 42 5.04 -18.36 -1.84
N VAL A 43 4.19 -17.96 -0.90
CA VAL A 43 2.79 -18.41 -0.88
C VAL A 43 2.01 -17.80 -2.03
N ILE A 44 2.25 -16.53 -2.36
CA ILE A 44 1.61 -15.87 -3.50
C ILE A 44 1.89 -16.65 -4.79
N GLU A 45 3.15 -17.00 -5.05
CA GLU A 45 3.53 -17.82 -6.21
C GLU A 45 2.74 -19.13 -6.27
N SER A 46 2.48 -19.76 -5.11
CA SER A 46 1.75 -21.03 -5.05
C SER A 46 0.25 -20.91 -5.30
N ILE A 47 -0.35 -19.77 -4.99
CA ILE A 47 -1.81 -19.54 -5.13
C ILE A 47 -2.17 -18.78 -6.41
N GLU A 48 -1.20 -18.15 -7.08
CA GLU A 48 -1.46 -17.31 -8.24
C GLU A 48 -2.19 -18.06 -9.36
N VAL A 49 -1.76 -19.27 -9.67
CA VAL A 49 -2.39 -20.09 -10.72
C VAL A 49 -3.88 -20.32 -10.40
N GLU A 50 -4.20 -20.65 -9.16
CA GLU A 50 -5.58 -20.86 -8.74
C GLU A 50 -6.37 -19.55 -8.69
N LEU A 51 -5.76 -18.47 -8.24
CA LEU A 51 -6.36 -17.14 -8.23
C LEU A 51 -6.73 -16.70 -9.66
N ARG A 52 -5.83 -16.86 -10.63
CA ARG A 52 -6.09 -16.56 -12.04
C ARG A 52 -7.24 -17.41 -12.61
N ARG A 53 -7.33 -18.67 -12.22
CA ARG A 53 -8.40 -19.59 -12.65
C ARG A 53 -9.77 -19.16 -12.10
N LEU A 54 -9.81 -18.62 -10.89
CA LEU A 54 -11.06 -18.28 -10.18
C LEU A 54 -11.44 -16.81 -10.30
N GLU A 55 -10.58 -15.99 -10.87
CA GLU A 55 -10.73 -14.53 -10.94
C GLU A 55 -12.12 -14.08 -11.43
N GLN A 56 -12.65 -14.73 -12.49
CA GLN A 56 -13.97 -14.39 -13.04
C GLN A 56 -15.14 -14.91 -12.20
N GLN A 57 -14.91 -15.78 -11.23
CA GLN A 57 -15.92 -16.35 -10.36
C GLN A 57 -16.01 -15.65 -9.01
N LEU A 58 -14.98 -14.87 -8.66
CA LEU A 58 -14.92 -14.13 -7.41
C LEU A 58 -15.71 -12.83 -7.49
N PRO A 59 -16.38 -12.42 -6.41
CA PRO A 59 -16.90 -11.07 -6.29
C PRO A 59 -15.76 -10.04 -6.45
N THR A 60 -16.01 -8.97 -7.20
CA THR A 60 -15.00 -7.92 -7.45
C THR A 60 -14.38 -7.37 -6.15
N SER A 61 -15.18 -7.18 -5.10
CA SER A 61 -14.68 -6.68 -3.82
C SER A 61 -13.67 -7.61 -3.16
N GLU A 62 -13.87 -8.92 -3.28
CA GLU A 62 -12.97 -9.95 -2.74
C GLU A 62 -11.68 -9.99 -3.55
N LEU A 63 -11.80 -10.03 -4.88
CA LEU A 63 -10.66 -10.04 -5.79
C LEU A 63 -9.73 -8.84 -5.55
N LEU A 64 -10.29 -7.63 -5.48
CA LEU A 64 -9.52 -6.42 -5.20
C LEU A 64 -8.86 -6.44 -3.80
N SER A 65 -9.51 -7.06 -2.81
CA SER A 65 -8.92 -7.23 -1.48
C SER A 65 -7.73 -8.19 -1.49
N ILE A 66 -7.81 -9.27 -2.27
CA ILE A 66 -6.69 -10.21 -2.46
C ILE A 66 -5.52 -9.51 -3.14
N TYR A 67 -5.77 -8.80 -4.25
CA TYR A 67 -4.74 -8.05 -4.96
C TYR A 67 -4.07 -7.00 -4.08
N TYR A 68 -4.85 -6.30 -3.24
CA TYR A 68 -4.34 -5.37 -2.25
C TYR A 68 -3.39 -6.07 -1.26
N ASN A 69 -3.81 -7.17 -0.65
CA ASN A 69 -2.99 -7.91 0.32
C ASN A 69 -1.67 -8.40 -0.29
N ILE A 70 -1.73 -8.89 -1.52
CA ILE A 70 -0.54 -9.31 -2.28
C ILE A 70 0.38 -8.12 -2.53
N SER A 71 -0.17 -6.99 -2.99
CA SER A 71 0.62 -5.78 -3.23
C SER A 71 1.33 -5.30 -1.96
N VAL A 72 0.66 -5.34 -0.81
CA VAL A 72 1.23 -4.92 0.48
C VAL A 72 2.35 -5.86 0.93
N ILE A 73 2.21 -7.18 0.73
CA ILE A 73 3.28 -8.15 1.05
C ILE A 73 4.54 -7.84 0.25
N TYR A 74 4.40 -7.67 -1.07
CA TYR A 74 5.54 -7.34 -1.93
C TYR A 74 6.13 -5.96 -1.62
N PHE A 75 5.30 -4.98 -1.29
CA PHE A 75 5.76 -3.65 -0.89
C PHE A 75 6.61 -3.69 0.38
N PHE A 76 6.18 -4.41 1.40
CA PHE A 76 6.97 -4.58 2.64
C PHE A 76 8.22 -5.44 2.48
N SER A 77 8.28 -6.28 1.43
CA SER A 77 9.51 -6.98 1.03
C SER A 77 10.42 -6.13 0.14
N GLU A 78 9.99 -4.90 -0.23
CA GLU A 78 10.68 -4.02 -1.18
C GLU A 78 10.82 -4.63 -2.59
N ASP A 79 9.99 -5.62 -2.92
CA ASP A 79 9.85 -6.16 -4.27
C ASP A 79 8.92 -5.26 -5.09
N TYR A 80 9.44 -4.15 -5.53
CA TYR A 80 8.68 -3.12 -6.24
C TYR A 80 8.19 -3.57 -7.61
N THR A 81 8.88 -4.51 -8.24
CA THR A 81 8.45 -5.08 -9.53
C THR A 81 7.15 -5.86 -9.38
N ASN A 82 7.10 -6.79 -8.45
CA ASN A 82 5.88 -7.55 -8.18
C ASN A 82 4.79 -6.68 -7.56
N THR A 83 5.15 -5.70 -6.73
CA THR A 83 4.16 -4.72 -6.23
C THR A 83 3.46 -4.00 -7.38
N LEU A 84 4.21 -3.44 -8.35
CA LEU A 84 3.65 -2.76 -9.51
C LEU A 84 2.76 -3.67 -10.36
N LEU A 85 3.13 -4.94 -10.52
CA LEU A 85 2.32 -5.91 -11.26
C LEU A 85 0.92 -6.01 -10.65
N TRP A 86 0.81 -6.23 -9.34
CA TRP A 86 -0.48 -6.39 -8.66
C TRP A 86 -1.25 -5.08 -8.50
N LEU A 87 -0.56 -3.95 -8.35
CA LEU A 87 -1.22 -2.62 -8.39
C LEU A 87 -1.84 -2.35 -9.76
N ASN A 88 -1.18 -2.76 -10.85
CA ASN A 88 -1.74 -2.61 -12.18
C ASN A 88 -3.00 -3.46 -12.38
N GLU A 89 -3.09 -4.67 -11.80
CA GLU A 89 -4.33 -5.46 -11.79
C GLU A 89 -5.49 -4.72 -11.11
N ILE A 90 -5.20 -4.07 -9.97
CA ILE A 90 -6.20 -3.23 -9.27
C ILE A 90 -6.65 -2.07 -10.15
N LEU A 91 -5.70 -1.34 -10.76
CA LEU A 91 -5.97 -0.12 -11.52
C LEU A 91 -6.59 -0.38 -12.90
N ALA A 92 -6.31 -1.54 -13.51
CA ALA A 92 -6.90 -1.97 -14.77
C ALA A 92 -8.32 -2.54 -14.61
N HIS A 93 -8.77 -2.80 -13.37
CA HIS A 93 -10.07 -3.41 -13.14
C HIS A 93 -11.21 -2.49 -13.62
N PRO A 94 -12.17 -2.98 -14.43
CA PRO A 94 -13.21 -2.14 -15.04
C PRO A 94 -14.23 -1.58 -14.05
N ARG A 95 -14.42 -2.22 -12.87
CA ARG A 95 -15.36 -1.80 -11.83
C ARG A 95 -14.69 -0.81 -10.88
N THR A 96 -14.57 0.44 -11.33
CA THR A 96 -13.98 1.53 -10.53
C THR A 96 -14.89 2.04 -9.40
N ASP A 97 -16.13 1.61 -9.36
CA ASP A 97 -17.12 1.90 -8.32
C ASP A 97 -17.01 1.01 -7.08
N VAL A 98 -16.31 -0.14 -7.20
CA VAL A 98 -16.14 -1.11 -6.13
C VAL A 98 -14.78 -0.91 -5.47
N ARG A 99 -14.76 -0.91 -4.12
CA ARG A 99 -13.53 -0.74 -3.33
C ARG A 99 -12.68 0.43 -3.82
N ARG A 100 -13.29 1.61 -3.90
CA ARG A 100 -12.60 2.85 -4.30
C ARG A 100 -11.40 3.17 -3.39
N ASP A 101 -11.50 2.82 -2.11
CA ASP A 101 -10.41 2.89 -1.13
C ASP A 101 -9.15 2.15 -1.60
N ILE A 102 -9.29 0.92 -2.10
CA ILE A 102 -8.19 0.13 -2.65
C ILE A 102 -7.62 0.76 -3.92
N GLN A 103 -8.48 1.27 -4.79
CA GLN A 103 -8.02 1.90 -6.04
C GLN A 103 -7.30 3.24 -5.80
N GLN A 104 -7.74 4.01 -4.81
CA GLN A 104 -7.03 5.23 -4.40
C GLN A 104 -5.67 4.88 -3.78
N PHE A 105 -5.63 3.93 -2.86
CA PHE A 105 -4.39 3.41 -2.31
C PHE A 105 -3.42 2.95 -3.40
N ALA A 106 -3.91 2.18 -4.39
CA ALA A 106 -3.06 1.68 -5.47
C ALA A 106 -2.41 2.82 -6.27
N LYS A 107 -3.14 3.91 -6.54
CA LYS A 107 -2.58 5.11 -7.21
C LYS A 107 -1.47 5.77 -6.37
N ILE A 108 -1.69 5.91 -5.07
CA ILE A 108 -0.71 6.51 -4.16
C ILE A 108 0.53 5.62 -4.04
N LEU A 109 0.34 4.31 -3.85
CA LEU A 109 1.46 3.39 -3.71
C LEU A 109 2.27 3.28 -5.01
N GLN A 110 1.61 3.26 -6.18
CA GLN A 110 2.28 3.32 -7.47
C GLN A 110 3.18 4.56 -7.58
N PHE A 111 2.73 5.70 -7.05
CA PHE A 111 3.51 6.92 -7.04
C PHE A 111 4.77 6.78 -6.17
N ILE A 112 4.64 6.25 -4.96
CA ILE A 112 5.76 5.97 -4.05
C ILE A 112 6.78 5.03 -4.71
N ILE A 113 6.30 3.95 -5.35
CA ILE A 113 7.19 2.96 -5.97
C ILE A 113 7.93 3.54 -7.18
N HIS A 114 7.28 4.34 -8.02
CA HIS A 114 7.98 4.99 -9.12
C HIS A 114 9.02 6.00 -8.62
N TYR A 115 8.80 6.64 -7.46
CA TYR A 115 9.83 7.44 -6.80
C TYR A 115 11.01 6.58 -6.36
N GLU A 116 10.78 5.42 -5.72
CA GLU A 116 11.83 4.48 -5.31
C GLU A 116 12.65 3.91 -6.47
N LEU A 117 12.04 3.80 -7.64
CA LEU A 117 12.68 3.28 -8.85
C LEU A 117 13.32 4.37 -9.71
N ASP A 118 13.43 5.61 -9.23
CA ASP A 118 13.99 6.76 -9.96
C ASP A 118 13.33 7.01 -11.34
N ASN A 119 12.04 6.69 -11.46
CA ASN A 119 11.28 6.85 -12.71
C ASN A 119 10.72 8.28 -12.87
N GLU A 120 11.59 9.29 -12.80
CA GLU A 120 11.20 10.73 -12.80
C GLU A 120 10.27 11.11 -13.95
N HIS A 121 10.54 10.61 -15.16
CA HIS A 121 9.73 10.90 -16.35
C HIS A 121 8.28 10.38 -16.26
N ILE A 122 8.05 9.34 -15.46
CA ILE A 122 6.71 8.80 -15.18
C ILE A 122 6.03 9.62 -14.08
N LEU A 123 6.79 10.01 -13.06
CA LEU A 123 6.27 10.65 -11.85
C LEU A 123 5.52 11.95 -12.13
N GLU A 124 6.03 12.83 -13.01
CA GLU A 124 5.35 14.07 -13.33
C GLU A 124 4.00 13.84 -14.02
N ASN A 125 3.95 12.90 -14.97
CA ASN A 125 2.73 12.54 -15.67
C ASN A 125 1.73 11.84 -14.74
N LEU A 126 2.22 10.96 -13.89
CA LEU A 126 1.42 10.25 -12.90
C LEU A 126 0.83 11.21 -11.88
N TYR A 127 1.62 12.16 -11.37
CA TYR A 127 1.15 13.22 -10.47
C TYR A 127 -0.03 13.98 -11.06
N ARG A 128 0.14 14.49 -12.29
CA ARG A 128 -0.92 15.24 -12.99
C ARG A 128 -2.18 14.41 -13.21
N SER A 129 -2.02 13.12 -13.51
CA SER A 129 -3.13 12.18 -13.72
C SER A 129 -3.87 11.90 -12.42
N VAL A 130 -3.15 11.52 -11.36
CA VAL A 130 -3.71 11.20 -10.05
C VAL A 130 -4.41 12.41 -9.44
N TYR A 131 -3.73 13.57 -9.42
CA TYR A 131 -4.31 14.80 -8.87
C TYR A 131 -5.61 15.20 -9.59
N ARG A 132 -5.63 15.16 -10.93
CA ARG A 132 -6.83 15.49 -11.71
C ARG A 132 -7.97 14.49 -11.49
N SER A 133 -7.66 13.20 -11.43
CA SER A 133 -8.64 12.14 -11.17
C SER A 133 -9.30 12.33 -9.80
N MET A 134 -8.51 12.49 -8.75
CA MET A 134 -9.01 12.65 -7.39
C MET A 134 -9.81 13.94 -7.20
N LYS A 135 -9.33 15.05 -7.76
CA LYS A 135 -10.04 16.34 -7.70
C LYS A 135 -11.38 16.32 -8.43
N LYS A 136 -11.44 15.66 -9.59
CA LYS A 136 -12.68 15.56 -10.41
C LYS A 136 -13.77 14.75 -9.69
N GLU A 137 -13.37 13.77 -8.91
CA GLU A 137 -14.29 12.85 -8.23
C GLU A 137 -14.66 13.31 -6.82
N GLU A 138 -14.22 14.53 -6.40
CA GLU A 138 -14.35 15.04 -5.03
C GLU A 138 -13.79 14.06 -3.98
N GLN A 139 -12.77 13.29 -4.37
CA GLN A 139 -12.16 12.22 -3.57
C GLN A 139 -10.74 12.56 -3.10
N LEU A 140 -10.32 13.81 -3.29
CA LEU A 140 -9.04 14.28 -2.75
C LEU A 140 -9.25 14.59 -1.28
N HIS A 141 -8.86 13.63 -0.43
CA HIS A 141 -8.87 13.80 1.00
C HIS A 141 -7.53 14.35 1.48
N GLU A 142 -7.48 14.80 2.72
CA GLU A 142 -6.28 15.38 3.32
C GLU A 142 -5.04 14.47 3.21
N PHE A 143 -5.23 13.16 3.34
CA PHE A 143 -4.14 12.20 3.23
C PHE A 143 -3.48 12.22 1.85
N GLU A 144 -4.29 12.14 0.79
CA GLU A 144 -3.80 12.15 -0.58
C GLU A 144 -3.12 13.50 -0.91
N GLU A 145 -3.66 14.61 -0.41
CA GLU A 145 -3.03 15.92 -0.57
C GLU A 145 -1.66 15.98 0.09
N ILE A 146 -1.53 15.47 1.32
CA ILE A 146 -0.25 15.37 2.03
C ILE A 146 0.74 14.55 1.20
N VAL A 147 0.37 13.33 0.80
CA VAL A 147 1.27 12.44 0.06
C VAL A 147 1.72 13.07 -1.25
N LEU A 148 0.77 13.56 -2.06
CA LEU A 148 1.09 14.18 -3.36
C LEU A 148 1.97 15.42 -3.22
N ASN A 149 1.75 16.23 -2.19
CA ASN A 149 2.53 17.43 -1.94
C ASN A 149 3.98 17.09 -1.54
N TYR A 150 4.18 16.16 -0.60
CA TYR A 150 5.51 15.80 -0.12
C TYR A 150 6.32 15.01 -1.15
N ILE A 151 5.72 14.10 -1.90
CA ILE A 151 6.45 13.43 -2.97
C ILE A 151 6.88 14.44 -4.05
N ARG A 152 6.05 15.44 -4.36
CA ARG A 152 6.45 16.52 -5.27
C ARG A 152 7.63 17.32 -4.71
N GLN A 153 7.67 17.58 -3.42
CA GLN A 153 8.82 18.24 -2.78
C GLN A 153 10.07 17.36 -2.87
N LEU A 154 9.96 16.07 -2.58
CA LEU A 154 11.07 15.12 -2.70
C LEU A 154 11.66 15.06 -4.11
N LEU A 155 10.86 15.22 -5.16
CA LEU A 155 11.34 15.24 -6.55
C LEU A 155 12.21 16.45 -6.90
N VAL A 156 12.12 17.54 -6.16
CA VAL A 156 12.91 18.75 -6.41
C VAL A 156 14.09 18.92 -5.43
N VAL A 157 14.14 18.10 -4.38
CA VAL A 157 15.28 18.07 -3.46
C VAL A 157 16.46 17.38 -4.16
N ASN A 158 17.64 17.98 -4.03
CA ASN A 158 18.88 17.36 -4.54
C ASN A 158 19.08 16.00 -3.84
N PRO A 159 19.14 14.87 -4.58
CA PRO A 159 19.29 13.53 -3.98
C PRO A 159 20.61 13.32 -3.23
N PHE A 160 21.60 14.18 -3.43
CA PHE A 160 22.86 14.16 -2.70
C PHE A 160 22.83 15.04 -1.43
N ASP A 161 21.80 15.86 -1.23
CA ASP A 161 21.63 16.67 -0.03
C ASP A 161 20.84 15.87 1.03
N LYS A 162 21.58 15.09 1.82
CA LYS A 162 21.01 14.22 2.85
C LYS A 162 20.25 14.99 3.94
N GLU A 163 20.69 16.22 4.26
CA GLU A 163 20.03 17.03 5.29
C GLU A 163 18.67 17.54 4.79
N ALA A 164 18.61 18.04 3.56
CA ALA A 164 17.37 18.46 2.94
C ALA A 164 16.38 17.30 2.75
N LEU A 165 16.86 16.12 2.32
CA LEU A 165 16.04 14.91 2.22
C LEU A 165 15.50 14.48 3.58
N HIS A 166 16.35 14.44 4.60
CA HIS A 166 15.94 14.07 5.96
C HIS A 166 14.89 15.05 6.49
N THR A 167 15.07 16.35 6.29
CA THR A 167 14.10 17.36 6.69
C THR A 167 12.75 17.14 5.99
N CYS A 168 12.75 16.93 4.67
CA CYS A 168 11.54 16.70 3.90
C CYS A 168 10.80 15.41 4.36
N TYR A 169 11.50 14.31 4.62
CA TYR A 169 10.89 13.09 5.15
C TYR A 169 10.34 13.28 6.56
N ASN A 170 11.04 14.03 7.42
CA ASN A 170 10.57 14.32 8.78
C ASN A 170 9.27 15.12 8.76
N GLU A 171 9.22 16.21 7.99
CA GLU A 171 8.01 17.02 7.81
C GLU A 171 6.86 16.21 7.23
N PHE A 172 7.14 15.30 6.28
CA PHE A 172 6.15 14.40 5.74
C PHE A 172 5.57 13.47 6.82
N GLY A 173 6.41 12.83 7.61
CA GLY A 173 6.00 11.99 8.73
C GLY A 173 5.17 12.73 9.77
N GLU A 174 5.59 13.96 10.12
CA GLU A 174 4.86 14.85 11.03
C GLU A 174 3.47 15.22 10.49
N ALA A 175 3.36 15.54 9.21
CA ALA A 175 2.08 15.88 8.58
C ALA A 175 1.09 14.72 8.64
N ILE A 176 1.52 13.48 8.30
CA ILE A 176 0.67 12.29 8.41
C ILE A 176 0.29 12.05 9.88
N SER A 177 1.26 12.14 10.79
CA SER A 177 1.03 11.92 12.23
C SER A 177 0.05 12.94 12.81
N ALA A 178 0.16 14.20 12.41
CA ALA A 178 -0.76 15.25 12.82
C ALA A 178 -2.19 15.01 12.32
N MET A 179 -2.33 14.54 11.08
CA MET A 179 -3.63 14.13 10.53
C MET A 179 -4.23 12.95 11.33
N GLN A 180 -3.43 11.94 11.65
CA GLN A 180 -3.88 10.76 12.41
C GLN A 180 -4.23 11.09 13.87
N ALA A 181 -3.69 12.16 14.43
CA ALA A 181 -3.99 12.61 15.79
C ALA A 181 -5.31 13.38 15.92
N LYS A 182 -5.99 13.69 14.82
CA LYS A 182 -7.27 14.42 14.86
C LYS A 182 -8.37 13.57 15.53
N PRO A 183 -9.26 14.17 16.32
CA PRO A 183 -10.31 13.45 17.02
C PRO A 183 -11.32 12.74 16.09
N ASP A 184 -11.51 13.26 14.90
CA ASP A 184 -12.38 12.78 13.84
C ASP A 184 -11.67 11.93 12.79
N TYR A 185 -10.41 11.54 13.05
CA TYR A 185 -9.64 10.73 12.13
C TYR A 185 -10.33 9.39 11.87
N ILE A 186 -10.63 9.16 10.61
CA ILE A 186 -11.07 7.85 10.12
C ILE A 186 -9.85 7.17 9.50
N HIS A 187 -9.63 5.90 9.86
CA HIS A 187 -8.51 5.15 9.33
C HIS A 187 -8.56 5.09 7.79
N ILE A 188 -7.56 5.69 7.16
CA ILE A 188 -7.43 5.74 5.70
C ILE A 188 -6.50 4.61 5.25
N LEU A 189 -6.96 3.82 4.28
CA LEU A 189 -6.17 2.76 3.68
C LEU A 189 -4.90 3.35 3.03
N GLY A 190 -3.74 2.76 3.32
CA GLY A 190 -2.46 3.25 2.81
C GLY A 190 -1.73 4.23 3.73
N SER A 191 -2.40 4.79 4.73
CA SER A 191 -1.74 5.72 5.65
C SER A 191 -0.65 5.05 6.49
N GLN A 192 -0.85 3.79 6.89
CA GLN A 192 0.14 3.03 7.65
C GLN A 192 1.34 2.63 6.78
N GLU A 193 1.10 2.16 5.59
CA GLU A 193 2.14 1.80 4.62
C GLU A 193 2.99 3.01 4.26
N THR A 194 2.36 4.17 4.05
CA THR A 194 3.06 5.41 3.73
C THR A 194 3.92 5.89 4.90
N ILE A 195 3.40 5.90 6.14
CA ILE A 195 4.20 6.32 7.29
C ILE A 195 5.37 5.37 7.56
N MET A 196 5.18 4.04 7.38
CA MET A 196 6.26 3.07 7.52
C MET A 196 7.34 3.25 6.46
N TRP A 197 6.95 3.58 5.23
CA TRP A 197 7.89 3.95 4.18
C TRP A 197 8.68 5.21 4.56
N VAL A 198 8.03 6.30 4.97
CA VAL A 198 8.71 7.53 5.41
C VAL A 198 9.67 7.25 6.56
N VAL A 199 9.25 6.50 7.59
CA VAL A 199 10.09 6.14 8.74
C VAL A 199 11.27 5.25 8.31
N SER A 200 11.10 4.37 7.31
CA SER A 200 12.19 3.56 6.79
C SER A 200 13.30 4.43 6.17
N LYS A 201 12.93 5.51 5.48
CA LYS A 201 13.90 6.49 4.94
C LYS A 201 14.63 7.26 6.03
N LEU A 202 13.91 7.71 7.05
CA LEU A 202 14.50 8.42 8.21
C LEU A 202 15.44 7.54 9.03
N GLN A 203 15.17 6.23 9.14
CA GLN A 203 15.97 5.28 9.91
C GLN A 203 16.98 4.50 9.04
N GLU A 204 17.07 4.78 7.76
CA GLU A 204 17.94 4.08 6.78
C GLU A 204 17.81 2.54 6.92
N THR A 205 16.57 2.05 6.98
CA THR A 205 16.28 0.61 7.16
C THR A 205 15.14 0.17 6.24
N SER A 206 14.92 -1.15 6.10
CA SER A 206 13.84 -1.66 5.26
C SER A 206 12.46 -1.37 5.85
N ILE A 207 11.47 -1.20 4.97
CA ILE A 207 10.07 -0.96 5.36
C ILE A 207 9.56 -2.13 6.21
N GLY A 208 9.89 -3.37 5.83
CA GLY A 208 9.53 -4.57 6.58
C GLY A 208 10.15 -4.62 7.98
N ALA A 209 11.36 -4.07 8.16
CA ALA A 209 11.98 -3.98 9.48
C ALA A 209 11.24 -2.98 10.38
N ILE A 210 10.81 -1.83 9.83
CA ILE A 210 9.97 -0.88 10.55
C ILE A 210 8.66 -1.55 10.98
N TYR A 211 8.00 -2.26 10.06
CA TYR A 211 6.77 -2.97 10.36
C TYR A 211 6.95 -3.96 11.53
N ARG A 212 7.96 -4.86 11.46
CA ARG A 212 8.26 -5.84 12.52
C ARG A 212 8.51 -5.17 13.87
N LYS A 213 9.20 -4.04 13.89
CA LYS A 213 9.44 -3.26 15.11
C LYS A 213 8.13 -2.73 15.71
N VAL A 214 7.21 -2.24 14.87
CA VAL A 214 5.91 -1.70 15.30
C VAL A 214 5.02 -2.78 15.89
N ILE A 215 4.97 -3.97 15.26
CA ILE A 215 4.17 -5.10 15.77
C ILE A 215 4.83 -5.88 16.92
N GLY A 216 6.04 -5.50 17.30
CA GLY A 216 6.77 -6.13 18.43
C GLY A 216 7.39 -7.50 18.11
N VAL A 217 7.53 -7.84 16.83
CA VAL A 217 8.22 -9.05 16.36
C VAL A 217 9.66 -8.66 16.02
N GLY A 218 10.61 -9.09 16.84
CA GLY A 218 12.05 -8.79 16.60
C GLY A 218 12.80 -8.32 17.86
N LYS A 219 12.32 -8.75 19.02
CA LYS A 219 13.13 -8.72 20.26
C LYS A 219 13.78 -10.05 20.54
#